data_8a74a2b18fa59fdd4c3cc04e2739c39f
#
_entry.id   8a74a2b18fa59fdd4c3cc04e2739c39f
#
_cell.length_a   1.000
_cell.length_b   1.000
_cell.length_c   1.000
_cell.angle_alpha   90.00
_cell.angle_beta   90.00
_cell.angle_gamma   90.00
#
_symmetry.space_group_name_H-M   'P 1'
#
loop_
_entity.id
_entity.type
_entity.pdbx_description
1 polymer ?
#
loop_
_entity_poly.entity_id
_entity_poly.type
_entity_poly.pdbx_seq_one_letter_code
_entity_poly.pdbx_strand_id
1 'polypeptide(L)'
;MSARPRAFTLVEVLTVVAILAVLMSAAVGGGTWAFRRAYAARAQTELVALAAALEGYKRQYGDYPRTGFGGGESSGAQLLQSLVGLRGPSGAVLTPRGRTWIELGSFMIGEGLDPLANPAAELIDPWGNAYVYFYKEPPSGWTNPGFVLYSAGPDGRHKPTLLPGGYPQRDFNENRDNLYATP
;
A
#
# COMPACT_ATOMS: atom_id res chain seq x y z
N MET A 1 -12.83 -40.18 56.20
CA MET A 1 -12.32 -40.78 54.94
C MET A 1 -11.40 -39.76 54.32
N SER A 2 -10.08 -40.00 54.35
CA SER A 2 -9.06 -39.11 53.79
C SER A 2 -8.85 -39.50 52.35
N ALA A 3 -9.19 -38.61 51.40
CA ALA A 3 -8.94 -38.79 50.01
C ALA A 3 -7.41 -38.69 49.75
N ARG A 4 -6.77 -39.74 49.24
CA ARG A 4 -5.37 -39.69 48.85
C ARG A 4 -5.20 -38.78 47.65
N PRO A 5 -4.27 -37.79 47.68
CA PRO A 5 -3.98 -36.99 46.52
C PRO A 5 -3.43 -37.88 45.39
N ARG A 6 -4.01 -37.77 44.20
CA ARG A 6 -3.48 -38.42 43.01
C ARG A 6 -2.24 -37.61 42.56
N ALA A 7 -1.07 -38.22 42.63
CA ALA A 7 0.16 -37.66 42.13
C ALA A 7 0.20 -37.86 40.59
N PHE A 8 0.55 -36.82 39.86
CA PHE A 8 0.77 -36.89 38.40
C PHE A 8 2.00 -37.76 38.11
N THR A 9 1.91 -38.56 37.08
CA THR A 9 3.05 -39.35 36.60
C THR A 9 3.95 -38.50 35.69
N LEU A 10 5.24 -38.75 35.69
CA LEU A 10 6.21 -38.06 34.85
C LEU A 10 5.85 -38.20 33.36
N VAL A 11 5.31 -39.35 32.96
CA VAL A 11 4.86 -39.66 31.59
C VAL A 11 3.66 -38.77 31.20
N GLU A 12 2.73 -38.54 32.13
CA GLU A 12 1.55 -37.71 31.89
C GLU A 12 1.92 -36.23 31.62
N VAL A 13 2.86 -35.69 32.41
CA VAL A 13 3.39 -34.35 32.19
C VAL A 13 4.16 -34.24 30.87
N LEU A 14 4.99 -35.27 30.57
CA LEU A 14 5.77 -35.31 29.33
C LEU A 14 4.88 -35.34 28.08
N THR A 15 3.79 -36.12 28.14
CA THR A 15 2.81 -36.24 27.05
C THR A 15 2.11 -34.88 26.81
N VAL A 16 1.67 -34.21 27.89
CA VAL A 16 1.03 -32.88 27.78
C VAL A 16 1.98 -31.86 27.17
N VAL A 17 3.24 -31.80 27.63
CA VAL A 17 4.24 -30.90 27.10
C VAL A 17 4.51 -31.18 25.60
N ALA A 18 4.60 -32.44 25.22
CA ALA A 18 4.79 -32.85 23.82
C ALA A 18 3.62 -32.38 22.93
N ILE A 19 2.37 -32.57 23.38
CA ILE A 19 1.18 -32.13 22.65
C ILE A 19 1.17 -30.60 22.54
N LEU A 20 1.46 -29.89 23.63
CA LEU A 20 1.51 -28.41 23.61
C LEU A 20 2.59 -27.90 22.66
N ALA A 21 3.77 -28.53 22.62
CA ALA A 21 4.84 -28.13 21.69
C ALA A 21 4.42 -28.31 20.23
N VAL A 22 3.72 -29.39 19.89
CA VAL A 22 3.18 -29.63 18.53
C VAL A 22 2.11 -28.57 18.19
N LEU A 23 1.18 -28.29 19.10
CA LEU A 23 0.13 -27.30 18.87
C LEU A 23 0.70 -25.88 18.74
N MET A 24 1.70 -25.50 19.54
CA MET A 24 2.37 -24.21 19.42
C MET A 24 3.12 -24.08 18.08
N SER A 25 3.81 -25.12 17.62
CA SER A 25 4.51 -25.08 16.33
C SER A 25 3.53 -24.89 15.16
N ALA A 26 2.39 -25.56 15.19
CA ALA A 26 1.34 -25.41 14.19
C ALA A 26 0.70 -24.01 14.20
N ALA A 27 0.47 -23.44 15.39
CA ALA A 27 -0.12 -22.12 15.55
C ALA A 27 0.81 -21.00 15.02
N VAL A 28 2.12 -21.09 15.31
CA VAL A 28 3.11 -20.11 14.85
C VAL A 28 3.29 -20.19 13.32
N GLY A 29 3.40 -21.40 12.76
CA GLY A 29 3.59 -21.58 11.31
C GLY A 29 2.37 -21.12 10.48
N GLY A 30 1.16 -21.40 10.95
CA GLY A 30 -0.08 -21.00 10.26
C GLY A 30 -0.37 -19.49 10.33
N GLY A 31 -0.04 -18.85 11.46
CA GLY A 31 -0.32 -17.44 11.69
C GLY A 31 0.41 -16.51 10.70
N THR A 32 1.70 -16.74 10.49
CA THR A 32 2.52 -15.89 9.60
C THR A 32 2.05 -15.90 8.15
N TRP A 33 1.62 -17.05 7.64
CA TRP A 33 1.08 -17.17 6.30
C TRP A 33 -0.27 -16.44 6.14
N ALA A 34 -1.16 -16.57 7.13
CA ALA A 34 -2.45 -15.92 7.13
C ALA A 34 -2.31 -14.39 7.14
N PHE A 35 -1.40 -13.84 7.96
CA PHE A 35 -1.14 -12.40 8.00
C PHE A 35 -0.57 -11.87 6.68
N ARG A 36 0.39 -12.58 6.07
CA ARG A 36 0.94 -12.17 4.76
C ARG A 36 -0.14 -12.10 3.69
N ARG A 37 -1.04 -13.08 3.66
CA ARG A 37 -2.15 -13.10 2.70
C ARG A 37 -3.17 -11.99 2.98
N ALA A 38 -3.46 -11.70 4.24
CA ALA A 38 -4.35 -10.62 4.64
C ALA A 38 -3.81 -9.25 4.22
N TYR A 39 -2.52 -8.99 4.41
CA TYR A 39 -1.88 -7.74 4.00
C TYR A 39 -1.87 -7.58 2.47
N ALA A 40 -1.56 -8.64 1.72
CA ALA A 40 -1.60 -8.60 0.27
C ALA A 40 -3.03 -8.35 -0.27
N ALA A 41 -4.03 -9.00 0.31
CA ALA A 41 -5.44 -8.77 -0.05
C ALA A 41 -5.89 -7.34 0.28
N ARG A 42 -5.47 -6.80 1.44
CA ARG A 42 -5.76 -5.41 1.82
C ARG A 42 -5.09 -4.42 0.86
N ALA A 43 -3.79 -4.58 0.57
CA ALA A 43 -3.08 -3.73 -0.37
C ALA A 43 -3.73 -3.75 -1.77
N GLN A 44 -4.15 -4.92 -2.25
CA GLN A 44 -4.86 -5.04 -3.53
C GLN A 44 -6.21 -4.31 -3.50
N THR A 45 -6.95 -4.39 -2.40
CA THR A 45 -8.22 -3.66 -2.24
C THR A 45 -7.99 -2.14 -2.22
N GLU A 46 -6.96 -1.67 -1.52
CA GLU A 46 -6.58 -0.25 -1.48
C GLU A 46 -6.14 0.24 -2.87
N LEU A 47 -5.35 -0.54 -3.62
CA LEU A 47 -4.95 -0.22 -5.00
C LEU A 47 -6.17 -0.10 -5.94
N VAL A 48 -7.14 -0.99 -5.82
CA VAL A 48 -8.41 -0.91 -6.59
C VAL A 48 -9.18 0.35 -6.23
N ALA A 49 -9.27 0.70 -4.96
CA ALA A 49 -9.94 1.91 -4.51
C ALA A 49 -9.24 3.19 -5.01
N LEU A 50 -7.90 3.23 -4.97
CA LEU A 50 -7.10 4.33 -5.51
C LEU A 50 -7.25 4.44 -7.03
N ALA A 51 -7.26 3.32 -7.76
CA ALA A 51 -7.50 3.31 -9.20
C ALA A 51 -8.90 3.88 -9.54
N ALA A 52 -9.94 3.47 -8.81
CA ALA A 52 -11.28 3.99 -8.98
C ALA A 52 -11.37 5.51 -8.68
N ALA A 53 -10.65 5.98 -7.66
CA ALA A 53 -10.54 7.40 -7.33
C ALA A 53 -9.86 8.18 -8.46
N LEU A 54 -8.78 7.65 -9.04
CA LEU A 54 -8.07 8.24 -10.18
C LEU A 54 -8.96 8.32 -11.42
N GLU A 55 -9.77 7.29 -11.70
CA GLU A 55 -10.75 7.31 -12.78
C GLU A 55 -11.85 8.36 -12.53
N GLY A 56 -12.29 8.50 -11.29
CA GLY A 56 -13.21 9.58 -10.89
C GLY A 56 -12.60 10.96 -11.09
N TYR A 57 -11.37 11.13 -10.68
CA TYR A 57 -10.60 12.37 -10.86
C TYR A 57 -10.47 12.76 -12.34
N LYS A 58 -10.06 11.79 -13.21
CA LYS A 58 -9.94 12.00 -14.66
C LYS A 58 -11.27 12.41 -15.29
N ARG A 59 -12.40 11.80 -14.88
CA ARG A 59 -13.74 12.18 -15.39
C ARG A 59 -14.10 13.63 -15.07
N GLN A 60 -13.65 14.15 -13.91
CA GLN A 60 -13.92 15.54 -13.50
C GLN A 60 -12.99 16.54 -14.18
N TYR A 61 -11.70 16.22 -14.27
CA TYR A 61 -10.65 17.17 -14.68
C TYR A 61 -10.12 16.91 -16.09
N GLY A 62 -10.54 15.85 -16.76
CA GLY A 62 -10.14 15.47 -18.13
C GLY A 62 -8.83 14.73 -18.23
N ASP A 63 -8.00 14.69 -17.19
CA ASP A 63 -6.71 13.97 -17.15
C ASP A 63 -6.42 13.46 -15.73
N TYR A 64 -5.50 12.50 -15.60
CA TYR A 64 -5.01 12.07 -14.28
C TYR A 64 -4.05 13.09 -13.69
N PRO A 65 -3.82 13.07 -12.35
CA PRO A 65 -2.80 13.89 -11.72
C PRO A 65 -1.42 13.57 -12.31
N ARG A 66 -0.73 14.58 -12.83
CA ARG A 66 0.64 14.40 -13.31
C ARG A 66 1.61 14.35 -12.15
N THR A 67 2.72 13.64 -12.32
CA THR A 67 3.85 13.61 -11.40
C THR A 67 5.04 14.41 -11.92
N GLY A 68 6.04 14.65 -11.05
CA GLY A 68 7.24 15.41 -11.42
C GLY A 68 7.07 16.93 -11.40
N PHE A 69 5.98 17.45 -10.83
CA PHE A 69 5.74 18.87 -10.61
C PHE A 69 5.84 19.22 -9.13
N GLY A 70 6.57 20.25 -8.81
CA GLY A 70 6.63 20.79 -7.45
C GLY A 70 7.87 20.28 -6.68
N GLY A 71 8.77 21.15 -6.50
CA GLY A 71 9.88 21.37 -5.57
C GLY A 71 10.41 20.22 -4.70
N GLY A 72 10.36 18.95 -5.13
CA GLY A 72 10.92 17.83 -4.37
C GLY A 72 9.90 16.96 -3.63
N GLU A 73 8.60 17.16 -3.83
CA GLU A 73 7.58 16.29 -3.30
C GLU A 73 7.63 14.91 -4.02
N SER A 74 7.45 13.84 -3.27
CA SER A 74 7.38 12.49 -3.82
C SER A 74 6.14 12.29 -4.71
N SER A 75 6.17 11.30 -5.58
CA SER A 75 5.03 10.96 -6.42
C SER A 75 3.81 10.50 -5.61
N GLY A 76 4.03 9.85 -4.46
CA GLY A 76 2.97 9.45 -3.53
C GLY A 76 2.29 10.64 -2.84
N ALA A 77 3.08 11.66 -2.45
CA ALA A 77 2.54 12.89 -1.88
C ALA A 77 1.71 13.68 -2.92
N GLN A 78 2.20 13.80 -4.14
CA GLN A 78 1.46 14.45 -5.24
C GLN A 78 0.13 13.73 -5.54
N LEU A 79 0.13 12.39 -5.52
CA LEU A 79 -1.09 11.59 -5.63
C LEU A 79 -2.08 11.94 -4.52
N LEU A 80 -1.65 11.89 -3.25
CA LEU A 80 -2.51 12.17 -2.12
C LEU A 80 -3.11 13.57 -2.17
N GLN A 81 -2.28 14.60 -2.43
CA GLN A 81 -2.75 15.99 -2.55
C GLN A 81 -3.81 16.17 -3.66
N SER A 82 -3.64 15.47 -4.78
CA SER A 82 -4.63 15.49 -5.86
C SER A 82 -5.93 14.79 -5.47
N LEU A 83 -5.85 13.63 -4.84
CA LEU A 83 -7.02 12.86 -4.43
C LEU A 83 -7.80 13.51 -3.27
N VAL A 84 -7.15 14.31 -2.43
CA VAL A 84 -7.84 15.11 -1.41
C VAL A 84 -8.32 16.47 -1.94
N GLY A 85 -8.14 16.76 -3.22
CA GLY A 85 -8.66 17.96 -3.89
C GLY A 85 -7.83 19.22 -3.69
N LEU A 86 -6.54 19.09 -3.31
CA LEU A 86 -5.64 20.25 -3.17
C LEU A 86 -4.97 20.62 -4.49
N ARG A 87 -4.77 19.66 -5.40
CA ARG A 87 -4.09 19.87 -6.68
C ARG A 87 -4.91 19.39 -7.88
N GLY A 88 -4.81 20.16 -8.96
CA GLY A 88 -5.33 19.82 -10.28
C GLY A 88 -4.38 18.96 -11.11
N PRO A 89 -4.78 18.55 -12.35
CA PRO A 89 -4.01 17.63 -13.19
C PRO A 89 -2.59 18.09 -13.52
N SER A 90 -2.37 19.38 -13.62
CA SER A 90 -1.05 19.98 -13.89
C SER A 90 -0.19 20.19 -12.63
N GLY A 91 -0.65 19.74 -11.46
CA GLY A 91 -0.02 20.02 -10.18
C GLY A 91 -0.33 21.41 -9.58
N ALA A 92 -1.11 22.23 -10.27
CA ALA A 92 -1.52 23.55 -9.77
C ALA A 92 -2.42 23.41 -8.53
N VAL A 93 -2.21 24.29 -7.54
CA VAL A 93 -3.06 24.37 -6.35
C VAL A 93 -4.46 24.81 -6.74
N LEU A 94 -5.47 24.11 -6.25
CA LEU A 94 -6.87 24.43 -6.46
C LEU A 94 -7.38 25.41 -5.39
N THR A 95 -7.89 26.55 -5.84
CA THR A 95 -8.51 27.55 -4.96
C THR A 95 -9.85 28.00 -5.59
N PRO A 96 -10.99 27.67 -4.98
CA PRO A 96 -11.17 26.88 -3.75
C PRO A 96 -10.76 25.40 -3.93
N ARG A 97 -10.56 24.70 -2.81
CA ARG A 97 -10.25 23.27 -2.79
C ARG A 97 -11.28 22.46 -3.59
N GLY A 98 -10.80 21.51 -4.39
CA GLY A 98 -11.63 20.63 -5.18
C GLY A 98 -12.30 19.52 -4.35
N ARG A 99 -12.97 18.60 -5.06
CA ARG A 99 -13.61 17.43 -4.45
C ARG A 99 -12.56 16.44 -3.92
N THR A 100 -12.81 15.86 -2.76
CA THR A 100 -12.07 14.71 -2.24
C THR A 100 -12.59 13.42 -2.91
N TRP A 101 -11.67 12.56 -3.38
CA TRP A 101 -11.95 11.36 -4.13
C TRP A 101 -11.76 10.07 -3.35
N ILE A 102 -11.11 10.17 -2.19
CA ILE A 102 -10.85 9.06 -1.28
C ILE A 102 -11.37 9.37 0.12
N GLU A 103 -11.77 8.35 0.84
CA GLU A 103 -12.07 8.44 2.26
C GLU A 103 -10.78 8.21 3.05
N LEU A 104 -10.21 9.26 3.62
CA LEU A 104 -8.92 9.23 4.31
C LEU A 104 -8.85 8.20 5.44
N GLY A 105 -9.96 8.00 6.17
CA GLY A 105 -10.04 7.02 7.25
C GLY A 105 -9.89 5.56 6.82
N SER A 106 -9.99 5.28 5.51
CA SER A 106 -9.81 3.94 4.96
C SER A 106 -8.36 3.60 4.62
N PHE A 107 -7.46 4.56 4.69
CA PHE A 107 -6.04 4.42 4.34
C PHE A 107 -5.14 4.77 5.52
N MET A 108 -3.96 4.18 5.54
CA MET A 108 -2.89 4.61 6.42
C MET A 108 -2.15 5.80 5.79
N ILE A 109 -1.83 6.81 6.60
CA ILE A 109 -1.03 7.97 6.20
C ILE A 109 0.28 7.93 6.95
N GLY A 110 1.37 8.16 6.23
CA GLY A 110 2.72 8.10 6.79
C GLY A 110 2.92 9.09 7.93
N GLU A 111 3.57 8.63 9.00
CA GLU A 111 3.93 9.41 10.18
C GLU A 111 2.77 10.14 10.88
N GLY A 112 1.51 9.74 10.63
CA GLY A 112 0.33 10.39 11.21
C GLY A 112 0.15 11.84 10.76
N LEU A 113 0.72 12.21 9.62
CA LEU A 113 0.65 13.56 9.06
C LEU A 113 -0.78 13.90 8.61
N ASP A 114 -1.20 15.13 8.88
CA ASP A 114 -2.43 15.65 8.29
C ASP A 114 -2.21 15.93 6.79
N PRO A 115 -2.88 15.19 5.88
CA PRO A 115 -2.69 15.38 4.44
C PRO A 115 -3.14 16.74 3.92
N LEU A 116 -3.91 17.48 4.72
CA LEU A 116 -4.38 18.82 4.36
C LEU A 116 -3.40 19.92 4.79
N ALA A 117 -2.63 19.66 5.84
CA ALA A 117 -1.67 20.60 6.40
C ALA A 117 -0.23 20.31 5.95
N ASN A 118 0.09 19.06 5.62
CA ASN A 118 1.44 18.65 5.28
C ASN A 118 1.54 18.17 3.82
N PRO A 119 2.26 18.91 2.95
CA PRO A 119 2.43 18.51 1.56
C PRO A 119 3.26 17.25 1.35
N ALA A 120 4.02 16.80 2.34
CA ALA A 120 4.80 15.57 2.30
C ALA A 120 4.05 14.33 2.78
N ALA A 121 2.77 14.47 3.18
CA ALA A 121 1.97 13.31 3.59
C ALA A 121 1.75 12.34 2.42
N GLU A 122 1.88 11.04 2.68
CA GLU A 122 1.74 9.97 1.70
C GLU A 122 0.79 8.88 2.19
N LEU A 123 0.14 8.20 1.25
CA LEU A 123 -0.60 6.97 1.53
C LEU A 123 0.37 5.82 1.72
N ILE A 124 0.16 5.04 2.78
CA ILE A 124 1.04 3.94 3.19
C ILE A 124 0.30 2.61 3.03
N ASP A 125 0.99 1.64 2.44
CA ASP A 125 0.50 0.29 2.28
C ASP A 125 0.48 -0.50 3.62
N PRO A 126 -0.14 -1.69 3.69
CA PRO A 126 -0.21 -2.49 4.91
C PRO A 126 1.14 -2.92 5.50
N TRP A 127 2.23 -2.85 4.76
CA TRP A 127 3.59 -3.15 5.24
C TRP A 127 4.35 -1.90 5.70
N GLY A 128 3.78 -0.70 5.53
CA GLY A 128 4.37 0.56 5.97
C GLY A 128 5.16 1.29 4.88
N ASN A 129 5.05 0.88 3.62
CA ASN A 129 5.71 1.53 2.49
C ASN A 129 4.76 2.51 1.79
N ALA A 130 5.29 3.62 1.27
CA ALA A 130 4.48 4.55 0.49
C ALA A 130 4.00 3.91 -0.83
N TYR A 131 2.75 4.20 -1.23
CA TYR A 131 2.28 3.86 -2.56
C TYR A 131 3.02 4.71 -3.61
N VAL A 132 3.47 4.06 -4.67
CA VAL A 132 4.22 4.68 -5.77
C VAL A 132 3.28 4.95 -6.94
N TYR A 133 3.31 6.18 -7.44
CA TYR A 133 2.44 6.62 -8.53
C TYR A 133 3.24 7.38 -9.58
N PHE A 134 3.01 7.10 -10.87
CA PHE A 134 3.58 7.83 -11.99
C PHE A 134 2.54 8.10 -13.07
N TYR A 135 2.50 9.32 -13.55
CA TYR A 135 1.73 9.69 -14.72
C TYR A 135 2.33 10.92 -15.42
N LYS A 136 2.64 10.77 -16.69
CA LYS A 136 3.19 11.84 -17.57
C LYS A 136 4.32 12.64 -16.92
N GLU A 137 5.23 11.96 -16.22
CA GLU A 137 6.41 12.58 -15.61
C GLU A 137 7.34 13.14 -16.70
N PRO A 138 7.86 14.37 -16.53
CA PRO A 138 8.84 14.93 -17.47
C PRO A 138 10.20 14.20 -17.43
N PRO A 139 10.94 14.10 -18.57
CA PRO A 139 10.61 14.58 -19.91
C PRO A 139 9.61 13.62 -20.60
N SER A 140 8.60 14.20 -21.22
CA SER A 140 7.45 13.45 -21.74
C SER A 140 7.76 12.64 -23.00
N GLY A 141 7.56 11.39 -22.95
CA GLY A 141 7.43 10.39 -24.02
C GLY A 141 6.37 9.40 -23.61
N TRP A 142 5.38 9.85 -22.79
CA TRP A 142 4.34 8.99 -22.23
C TRP A 142 3.36 8.52 -23.30
N THR A 143 3.32 7.22 -23.55
CA THR A 143 2.40 6.57 -24.49
C THR A 143 1.46 5.58 -23.82
N ASN A 144 1.71 5.28 -22.52
CA ASN A 144 0.82 4.46 -21.72
C ASN A 144 -0.56 5.16 -21.60
N PRO A 145 -1.68 4.50 -21.94
CA PRO A 145 -3.01 5.10 -21.87
C PRO A 145 -3.48 5.40 -20.44
N GLY A 146 -2.85 4.78 -19.44
CA GLY A 146 -3.17 4.93 -18.03
C GLY A 146 -1.99 5.48 -17.21
N PHE A 147 -2.08 5.24 -15.93
CA PHE A 147 -1.06 5.57 -14.93
C PHE A 147 -0.31 4.28 -14.47
N VAL A 148 0.78 4.47 -13.74
CA VAL A 148 1.45 3.39 -13.00
C VAL A 148 1.22 3.65 -11.51
N LEU A 149 0.59 2.69 -10.83
CA LEU A 149 0.33 2.74 -9.39
C LEU A 149 0.63 1.36 -8.80
N TYR A 150 1.44 1.31 -7.74
CA TYR A 150 1.78 0.05 -7.09
C TYR A 150 2.21 0.24 -5.62
N SER A 151 2.13 -0.85 -4.86
CA SER A 151 2.79 -1.03 -3.57
C SER A 151 4.11 -1.78 -3.79
N ALA A 152 5.14 -1.40 -3.04
CA ALA A 152 6.44 -2.07 -3.06
C ALA A 152 6.42 -3.47 -2.40
N GLY A 153 5.27 -3.90 -1.87
CA GLY A 153 5.11 -5.22 -1.29
C GLY A 153 5.79 -5.39 0.07
N PRO A 154 5.92 -6.66 0.52
CA PRO A 154 6.37 -6.97 1.88
C PRO A 154 7.83 -6.66 2.16
N ASP A 155 8.70 -6.60 1.15
CA ASP A 155 10.11 -6.30 1.34
C ASP A 155 10.44 -4.79 1.24
N GLY A 156 9.48 -3.98 0.78
CA GLY A 156 9.59 -2.54 0.63
C GLY A 156 10.62 -2.09 -0.40
N ARG A 157 11.15 -3.03 -1.19
CA ARG A 157 12.16 -2.73 -2.19
C ARG A 157 11.51 -2.57 -3.55
N HIS A 158 11.87 -1.52 -4.24
CA HIS A 158 11.42 -1.33 -5.61
C HIS A 158 12.43 -0.49 -6.41
N LYS A 159 12.45 -0.70 -7.72
CA LYS A 159 13.12 0.21 -8.65
C LYS A 159 12.05 1.00 -9.40
N PRO A 160 11.92 2.30 -9.15
CA PRO A 160 10.92 3.14 -9.78
C PRO A 160 11.28 3.51 -11.23
N THR A 161 11.95 2.59 -11.95
CA THR A 161 12.32 2.78 -13.35
C THR A 161 11.16 2.41 -14.25
N LEU A 162 10.82 3.29 -15.17
CA LEU A 162 9.82 3.05 -16.19
C LEU A 162 10.49 2.68 -17.52
N LEU A 163 9.86 1.81 -18.27
CA LEU A 163 10.19 1.56 -19.68
C LEU A 163 9.79 2.78 -20.52
N PRO A 164 10.38 2.93 -21.74
CA PRO A 164 9.96 3.96 -22.67
C PRO A 164 8.43 3.97 -22.85
N GLY A 165 7.84 5.17 -22.82
CA GLY A 165 6.40 5.33 -22.90
C GLY A 165 5.65 5.29 -21.55
N GLY A 166 6.33 5.14 -20.42
CA GLY A 166 5.71 5.15 -19.09
C GLY A 166 5.09 3.81 -18.67
N TYR A 167 5.64 2.70 -19.14
CA TYR A 167 5.24 1.37 -18.72
C TYR A 167 6.07 0.89 -17.52
N PRO A 168 5.46 0.15 -16.56
CA PRO A 168 6.20 -0.34 -15.41
C PRO A 168 7.22 -1.42 -15.82
N GLN A 169 8.46 -1.28 -15.38
CA GLN A 169 9.48 -2.30 -15.58
C GLN A 169 9.40 -3.34 -14.45
N ARG A 170 8.82 -4.51 -14.74
CA ARG A 170 8.56 -5.57 -13.76
C ARG A 170 9.69 -6.61 -13.65
N ASP A 171 10.65 -6.59 -14.55
CA ASP A 171 11.68 -7.65 -14.69
C ASP A 171 12.81 -7.58 -13.64
N PHE A 172 12.91 -6.50 -12.90
CA PHE A 172 13.87 -6.39 -11.81
C PHE A 172 13.49 -7.30 -10.64
N ASN A 173 14.49 -7.89 -10.00
CA ASN A 173 14.27 -8.74 -8.82
C ASN A 173 13.54 -8.00 -7.70
N GLU A 174 13.85 -6.71 -7.53
CA GLU A 174 13.26 -5.82 -6.52
C GLU A 174 11.79 -5.47 -6.81
N ASN A 175 11.28 -5.76 -8.02
CA ASN A 175 9.91 -5.47 -8.44
C ASN A 175 9.01 -6.71 -8.51
N ARG A 176 9.52 -7.88 -8.11
CA ARG A 176 8.80 -9.16 -8.27
C ARG A 176 7.59 -9.32 -7.36
N ASP A 177 7.65 -8.77 -6.16
CA ASP A 177 6.59 -8.82 -5.16
C ASP A 177 5.75 -7.54 -5.12
N ASN A 178 6.04 -6.56 -6.00
CA ASN A 178 5.23 -5.37 -6.16
C ASN A 178 3.81 -5.74 -6.59
N LEU A 179 2.85 -5.10 -5.93
CA LEU A 179 1.44 -5.23 -6.28
C LEU A 179 1.01 -4.03 -7.10
N TYR A 180 0.64 -4.26 -8.36
CA TYR A 180 0.23 -3.21 -9.28
C TYR A 180 -1.29 -3.05 -9.30
N ALA A 181 -1.75 -1.80 -9.34
CA ALA A 181 -3.13 -1.51 -9.72
C ALA A 181 -3.33 -1.91 -11.19
N THR A 182 -4.45 -2.55 -11.47
CA THR A 182 -4.91 -2.79 -12.84
C THR A 182 -5.81 -1.61 -13.20
N PRO A 183 -5.50 -0.84 -14.27
CA PRO A 183 -6.37 0.22 -14.74
C PRO A 183 -7.67 -0.35 -15.30
#